data_fb43588ac8f285871ab65d9a0f227967
#
_entry.id   fb43588ac8f285871ab65d9a0f227967
#
_cell.length_a   1.000
_cell.length_b   1.000
_cell.length_c   1.000
_cell.angle_alpha   90.00
_cell.angle_beta   90.00
_cell.angle_gamma   90.00
#
_symmetry.space_group_name_H-M   'P 1'
#
loop_
_entity.id
_entity.type
_entity.pdbx_description
1 polymer ?
#
loop_
_entity_poly.entity_id
_entity_poly.type
_entity_poly.pdbx_seq_one_letter_code
_entity_poly.pdbx_strand_id
1 'polypeptide(L)'
;MATTDQLRARLRALIDAAGLNGSQAAFAIGRTPSRPGDYLAGRTVPSALVLLDLEEAAEQASRRTWMRAADVVDAVAEHADTDPIWAMRMLLQGRDQSLALSTPARQAIWATGAPSRRLTGPWKALTYQLLRDSARDGRPIPRWLVAPTPLDRPWAPLPVREDRPLHQGLAKVGVLVNERELLTA
;
A
#
# COMPACT_ATOMS: atom_id res chain seq x y z
N MET A 1 18.65 34.55 3.38
CA MET A 1 18.59 33.40 4.30
C MET A 1 17.14 32.92 4.41
N ALA A 2 16.89 31.61 4.26
CA ALA A 2 15.56 31.07 4.48
C ALA A 2 15.17 31.15 5.97
N THR A 3 13.94 31.59 6.27
CA THR A 3 13.42 31.68 7.61
C THR A 3 12.84 30.33 8.06
N THR A 4 12.69 30.13 9.37
CA THR A 4 12.05 28.92 9.93
C THR A 4 10.64 28.73 9.38
N ASP A 5 9.90 29.80 9.13
CA ASP A 5 8.53 29.74 8.58
C ASP A 5 8.52 29.32 7.11
N GLN A 6 9.48 29.77 6.32
CA GLN A 6 9.64 29.29 4.94
C GLN A 6 9.97 27.80 4.89
N LEU A 7 10.81 27.33 5.80
CA LEU A 7 11.17 25.93 5.91
C LEU A 7 9.96 25.06 6.29
N ARG A 8 9.13 25.50 7.24
CA ARG A 8 7.89 24.82 7.63
C ARG A 8 6.89 24.76 6.47
N ALA A 9 6.72 25.88 5.77
CA ALA A 9 5.84 25.95 4.60
C ALA A 9 6.29 24.96 3.50
N ARG A 10 7.60 24.92 3.22
CA ARG A 10 8.19 23.98 2.26
C ARG A 10 7.96 22.53 2.68
N LEU A 11 8.21 22.19 3.95
CA LEU A 11 8.01 20.85 4.48
C LEU A 11 6.56 20.39 4.35
N ARG A 12 5.61 21.26 4.71
CA ARG A 12 4.18 20.99 4.55
C ARG A 12 3.82 20.74 3.09
N ALA A 13 4.27 21.60 2.18
CA ALA A 13 4.00 21.47 0.77
C ALA A 13 4.54 20.14 0.18
N LEU A 14 5.70 19.67 0.63
CA LEU A 14 6.27 18.38 0.19
C LEU A 14 5.47 17.19 0.71
N ILE A 15 5.07 17.21 1.99
CA ILE A 15 4.23 16.17 2.58
C ILE A 15 2.89 16.09 1.86
N ASP A 16 2.26 17.24 1.61
CA ASP A 16 0.97 17.33 0.90
C ASP A 16 1.10 16.86 -0.56
N ALA A 17 2.15 17.30 -1.25
CA ALA A 17 2.43 16.88 -2.64
C ALA A 17 2.67 15.36 -2.77
N ALA A 18 3.30 14.75 -1.77
CA ALA A 18 3.48 13.30 -1.71
C ALA A 18 2.21 12.55 -1.24
N GLY A 19 1.18 13.26 -0.77
CA GLY A 19 -0.06 12.68 -0.23
C GLY A 19 0.15 11.92 1.08
N LEU A 20 1.22 12.23 1.85
CA LEU A 20 1.61 11.51 3.04
C LEU A 20 0.88 12.05 4.28
N ASN A 21 0.47 11.15 5.17
CA ASN A 21 0.15 11.53 6.55
C ASN A 21 1.40 11.55 7.43
N GLY A 22 1.28 12.01 8.68
CA GLY A 22 2.43 12.17 9.59
C GLY A 22 3.23 10.88 9.81
N SER A 23 2.58 9.72 9.95
CA SER A 23 3.27 8.42 10.12
C SER A 23 3.96 7.97 8.83
N GLN A 24 3.34 8.17 7.68
CA GLN A 24 3.92 7.88 6.38
C GLN A 24 5.11 8.79 6.07
N ALA A 25 5.00 10.08 6.39
CA ALA A 25 6.10 11.03 6.26
C ALA A 25 7.29 10.63 7.17
N ALA A 26 7.01 10.23 8.42
CA ALA A 26 8.04 9.75 9.34
C ALA A 26 8.76 8.51 8.78
N PHE A 27 8.00 7.57 8.24
CA PHE A 27 8.56 6.36 7.61
C PHE A 27 9.41 6.72 6.38
N ALA A 28 8.91 7.60 5.50
CA ALA A 28 9.62 8.02 4.27
C ALA A 28 10.99 8.64 4.58
N ILE A 29 11.12 9.38 5.68
CA ILE A 29 12.37 10.03 6.11
C ILE A 29 13.16 9.24 7.15
N GLY A 30 12.79 7.97 7.43
CA GLY A 30 13.49 7.13 8.41
C GLY A 30 13.51 7.71 9.84
N ARG A 31 12.39 8.32 10.29
CA ARG A 31 12.28 8.96 11.60
C ARG A 31 11.09 8.41 12.41
N THR A 32 11.06 8.73 13.71
CA THR A 32 9.94 8.38 14.58
C THR A 32 8.67 9.14 14.19
N PRO A 33 7.45 8.60 14.44
CA PRO A 33 6.18 9.22 14.05
C PRO A 33 5.93 10.64 14.59
N SER A 34 6.56 11.03 15.70
CA SER A 34 6.45 12.38 16.29
C SER A 34 7.26 13.44 15.53
N ARG A 35 8.35 13.05 14.86
CA ARG A 35 9.31 13.99 14.25
C ARG A 35 8.72 14.92 13.19
N PRO A 36 7.91 14.48 12.23
CA PRO A 36 7.27 15.40 11.28
C PRO A 36 6.42 16.46 11.99
N GLY A 37 5.71 16.08 13.06
CA GLY A 37 4.95 17.02 13.89
C GLY A 37 5.84 18.04 14.60
N ASP A 38 7.02 17.64 15.09
CA ASP A 38 7.99 18.55 15.73
C ASP A 38 8.55 19.55 14.71
N TYR A 39 8.86 19.12 13.50
CA TYR A 39 9.30 19.99 12.41
C TYR A 39 8.22 20.99 12.00
N LEU A 40 6.98 20.52 11.78
CA LEU A 40 5.86 21.38 11.41
C LEU A 40 5.46 22.37 12.51
N ALA A 41 5.64 22.00 13.77
CA ALA A 41 5.44 22.90 14.92
C ALA A 41 6.63 23.83 15.18
N GLY A 42 7.77 23.64 14.51
CA GLY A 42 8.99 24.43 14.70
C GLY A 42 9.73 24.15 16.02
N ARG A 43 9.42 23.03 16.68
CA ARG A 43 10.15 22.60 17.88
C ARG A 43 11.57 22.12 17.57
N THR A 44 11.76 21.62 16.36
CA THR A 44 13.07 21.22 15.84
C THR A 44 13.22 21.62 14.38
N VAL A 45 14.46 21.83 13.93
CA VAL A 45 14.77 22.15 12.53
C VAL A 45 15.13 20.85 11.81
N PRO A 46 14.48 20.52 10.67
CA PRO A 46 14.84 19.37 9.87
C PRO A 46 16.23 19.56 9.25
N SER A 47 16.99 18.48 9.10
CA SER A 47 18.23 18.48 8.33
C SER A 47 17.94 18.60 6.83
N ALA A 48 18.95 18.97 6.03
CA ALA A 48 18.85 18.99 4.59
C ALA A 48 18.46 17.59 4.02
N LEU A 49 18.94 16.50 4.62
CA LEU A 49 18.58 15.13 4.22
C LEU A 49 17.08 14.88 4.35
N VAL A 50 16.44 15.33 5.42
CA VAL A 50 14.98 15.19 5.58
C VAL A 50 14.21 15.91 4.47
N LEU A 51 14.69 17.06 4.03
CA LEU A 51 14.07 17.78 2.93
C LEU A 51 14.25 17.04 1.60
N LEU A 52 15.45 16.52 1.34
CA LEU A 52 15.73 15.72 0.13
C LEU A 52 14.89 14.45 0.09
N ASP A 53 14.77 13.73 1.21
CA ASP A 53 13.92 12.53 1.30
C ASP A 53 12.44 12.85 0.99
N LEU A 54 11.93 13.99 1.44
CA LEU A 54 10.56 14.43 1.13
C LEU A 54 10.41 14.96 -0.30
N GLU A 55 11.42 15.60 -0.85
CA GLU A 55 11.44 16.00 -2.27
C GLU A 55 11.41 14.77 -3.17
N GLU A 56 12.21 13.75 -2.87
CA GLU A 56 12.15 12.45 -3.55
C GLU A 56 10.74 11.84 -3.43
N ALA A 57 10.15 11.83 -2.24
CA ALA A 57 8.81 11.30 -2.06
C ALA A 57 7.76 12.04 -2.92
N ALA A 58 7.80 13.38 -2.95
CA ALA A 58 6.89 14.18 -3.77
C ALA A 58 7.08 13.91 -5.28
N GLU A 59 8.33 13.78 -5.73
CA GLU A 59 8.65 13.43 -7.11
C GLU A 59 8.15 12.02 -7.47
N GLN A 60 8.39 11.03 -6.62
CA GLN A 60 7.92 9.66 -6.84
C GLN A 60 6.38 9.59 -6.86
N ALA A 61 5.68 10.37 -6.04
CA ALA A 61 4.23 10.42 -6.06
C ALA A 61 3.68 10.98 -7.39
N SER A 62 4.33 12.01 -7.94
CA SER A 62 3.91 12.65 -9.18
C SER A 62 4.21 11.83 -10.45
N ARG A 63 5.30 11.04 -10.43
CA ARG A 63 5.80 10.27 -11.61
C ARG A 63 5.57 8.77 -11.51
N ARG A 64 4.76 8.30 -10.54
CA ARG A 64 4.59 6.87 -10.33
C ARG A 64 3.95 6.18 -11.55
N THR A 65 4.49 5.01 -11.89
CA THR A 65 3.98 4.11 -12.92
C THR A 65 3.43 2.81 -12.34
N TRP A 66 3.36 2.72 -11.01
CA TRP A 66 2.92 1.57 -10.24
C TRP A 66 1.66 1.89 -9.41
N MET A 67 0.90 0.87 -9.03
CA MET A 67 -0.35 1.00 -8.29
C MET A 67 -0.11 1.19 -6.79
N ARG A 68 -0.85 2.11 -6.16
CA ARG A 68 -1.00 2.15 -4.70
C ARG A 68 -1.92 1.01 -4.25
N ALA A 69 -1.92 0.71 -2.96
CA ALA A 69 -2.87 -0.26 -2.41
C ALA A 69 -4.34 0.08 -2.75
N ALA A 70 -4.70 1.36 -2.73
CA ALA A 70 -6.04 1.84 -3.09
C ALA A 70 -6.35 1.59 -4.58
N ASP A 71 -5.41 1.86 -5.47
CA ASP A 71 -5.57 1.66 -6.92
C ASP A 71 -5.79 0.17 -7.26
N VAL A 72 -5.12 -0.75 -6.52
CA VAL A 72 -5.32 -2.19 -6.67
C VAL A 72 -6.73 -2.59 -6.26
N VAL A 73 -7.23 -2.09 -5.12
CA VAL A 73 -8.61 -2.37 -4.67
C VAL A 73 -9.63 -1.88 -5.68
N ASP A 74 -9.44 -0.68 -6.22
CA ASP A 74 -10.34 -0.10 -7.23
C ASP A 74 -10.35 -0.94 -8.52
N ALA A 75 -9.18 -1.36 -9.01
CA ALA A 75 -9.06 -2.20 -10.19
C ALA A 75 -9.67 -3.59 -10.00
N VAL A 76 -9.47 -4.22 -8.83
CA VAL A 76 -10.12 -5.49 -8.51
C VAL A 76 -11.64 -5.32 -8.42
N ALA A 77 -12.12 -4.28 -7.73
CA ALA A 77 -13.55 -4.05 -7.56
C ALA A 77 -14.28 -3.76 -8.89
N GLU A 78 -13.59 -3.21 -9.87
CA GLU A 78 -14.14 -2.96 -11.20
C GLU A 78 -14.45 -4.26 -11.97
N HIS A 79 -13.65 -5.31 -11.76
CA HIS A 79 -13.70 -6.54 -12.55
C HIS A 79 -14.17 -7.77 -11.77
N ALA A 80 -14.26 -7.70 -10.44
CA ALA A 80 -14.52 -8.84 -9.56
C ALA A 80 -15.74 -9.69 -9.97
N ASP A 81 -16.82 -9.05 -10.39
CA ASP A 81 -18.08 -9.70 -10.74
C ASP A 81 -18.21 -10.03 -12.23
N THR A 82 -17.44 -9.38 -13.11
CA THR A 82 -17.58 -9.49 -14.57
C THR A 82 -16.43 -10.26 -15.23
N ASP A 83 -15.22 -10.12 -14.70
CA ASP A 83 -14.01 -10.77 -15.21
C ASP A 83 -13.06 -11.17 -14.06
N PRO A 84 -13.33 -12.30 -13.36
CA PRO A 84 -12.50 -12.78 -12.26
C PRO A 84 -11.03 -13.01 -12.63
N ILE A 85 -10.75 -13.37 -13.89
CA ILE A 85 -9.38 -13.58 -14.36
C ILE A 85 -8.65 -12.24 -14.41
N TRP A 86 -9.29 -11.21 -14.93
CA TRP A 86 -8.70 -9.87 -14.96
C TRP A 86 -8.54 -9.28 -13.58
N ALA A 87 -9.55 -9.42 -12.71
CA ALA A 87 -9.46 -9.01 -11.31
C ALA A 87 -8.26 -9.65 -10.60
N MET A 88 -8.04 -10.94 -10.82
CA MET A 88 -6.89 -11.66 -10.26
C MET A 88 -5.57 -11.14 -10.82
N ARG A 89 -5.48 -10.86 -12.12
CA ARG A 89 -4.28 -10.27 -12.74
C ARG A 89 -3.94 -8.90 -12.13
N MET A 90 -4.92 -8.02 -11.96
CA MET A 90 -4.72 -6.71 -11.35
C MET A 90 -4.22 -6.82 -9.91
N LEU A 91 -4.79 -7.75 -9.15
CA LEU A 91 -4.36 -8.03 -7.79
C LEU A 91 -2.89 -8.50 -7.74
N LEU A 92 -2.53 -9.48 -8.56
CA LEU A 92 -1.17 -10.03 -8.60
C LEU A 92 -0.15 -8.98 -9.08
N GLN A 93 -0.49 -8.23 -10.12
CA GLN A 93 0.35 -7.13 -10.60
C GLN A 93 0.59 -6.09 -9.49
N GLY A 94 -0.46 -5.66 -8.79
CA GLY A 94 -0.34 -4.68 -7.71
C GLY A 94 0.48 -5.20 -6.53
N ARG A 95 0.31 -6.47 -6.16
CA ARG A 95 1.13 -7.15 -5.15
C ARG A 95 2.60 -7.16 -5.54
N ASP A 96 2.92 -7.57 -6.76
CA ASP A 96 4.31 -7.72 -7.21
C ASP A 96 4.99 -6.37 -7.37
N GLN A 97 4.27 -5.37 -7.87
CA GLN A 97 4.75 -3.99 -7.85
C GLN A 97 5.03 -3.52 -6.41
N SER A 98 4.15 -3.83 -5.45
CA SER A 98 4.38 -3.53 -4.04
C SER A 98 5.66 -4.19 -3.50
N LEU A 99 5.86 -5.48 -3.78
CA LEU A 99 7.04 -6.22 -3.35
C LEU A 99 8.34 -5.64 -3.94
N ALA A 100 8.28 -5.09 -5.15
CA ALA A 100 9.42 -4.48 -5.84
C ALA A 100 9.78 -3.06 -5.33
N LEU A 101 8.96 -2.45 -4.45
CA LEU A 101 9.24 -1.12 -3.92
C LEU A 101 10.41 -1.16 -2.94
N SER A 102 11.55 -0.61 -3.33
CA SER A 102 12.82 -0.70 -2.60
C SER A 102 13.09 0.47 -1.66
N THR A 103 12.48 1.65 -1.87
CA THR A 103 12.76 2.84 -1.05
C THR A 103 11.64 3.13 -0.05
N PRO A 104 11.97 3.67 1.15
CA PRO A 104 10.96 4.08 2.14
C PRO A 104 9.94 5.07 1.56
N ALA A 105 10.37 5.99 0.70
CA ALA A 105 9.50 6.96 0.03
C ALA A 105 8.42 6.26 -0.81
N ARG A 106 8.81 5.32 -1.68
CA ARG A 106 7.87 4.56 -2.51
C ARG A 106 6.91 3.71 -1.67
N GLN A 107 7.42 3.06 -0.63
CA GLN A 107 6.61 2.26 0.29
C GLN A 107 5.60 3.13 1.06
N ALA A 108 5.98 4.34 1.48
CA ALA A 108 5.07 5.29 2.11
C ALA A 108 3.96 5.73 1.15
N ILE A 109 4.30 6.07 -0.10
CA ILE A 109 3.35 6.46 -1.14
C ILE A 109 2.39 5.32 -1.48
N TRP A 110 2.86 4.07 -1.51
CA TRP A 110 2.00 2.91 -1.73
C TRP A 110 0.85 2.83 -0.73
N ALA A 111 1.08 3.25 0.50
CA ALA A 111 0.08 3.26 1.57
C ALA A 111 -0.83 4.50 1.56
N THR A 112 -0.67 5.44 0.60
CA THR A 112 -1.47 6.67 0.55
C THR A 112 -2.86 6.46 -0.05
N GLY A 113 -3.77 7.37 0.28
CA GLY A 113 -5.14 7.38 -0.26
C GLY A 113 -6.02 6.28 0.31
N ALA A 114 -7.27 6.28 -0.14
CA ALA A 114 -8.25 5.24 0.12
C ALA A 114 -8.89 4.83 -1.21
N PRO A 115 -9.38 3.58 -1.32
CA PRO A 115 -10.06 3.15 -2.53
C PRO A 115 -11.35 3.96 -2.75
N SER A 116 -11.64 4.27 -3.99
CA SER A 116 -12.87 4.96 -4.40
C SER A 116 -14.04 3.98 -4.53
N ARG A 117 -13.75 2.70 -4.77
CA ARG A 117 -14.73 1.63 -4.89
C ARG A 117 -14.72 0.75 -3.63
N ARG A 118 -15.91 0.27 -3.26
CA ARG A 118 -16.05 -0.66 -2.13
C ARG A 118 -15.91 -2.09 -2.62
N LEU A 119 -14.91 -2.80 -2.10
CA LEU A 119 -14.78 -4.23 -2.28
C LEU A 119 -15.44 -4.96 -1.11
N THR A 120 -16.26 -5.97 -1.38
CA THR A 120 -17.01 -6.73 -0.38
C THR A 120 -16.80 -8.25 -0.56
N GLY A 121 -17.33 -9.03 0.37
CA GLY A 121 -17.37 -10.48 0.28
C GLY A 121 -15.99 -11.14 0.10
N PRO A 122 -15.94 -12.25 -0.66
CA PRO A 122 -14.73 -13.06 -0.80
C PRO A 122 -13.57 -12.33 -1.48
N TRP A 123 -13.85 -11.47 -2.45
CA TRP A 123 -12.83 -10.65 -3.11
C TRP A 123 -12.13 -9.69 -2.16
N LYS A 124 -12.86 -9.14 -1.19
CA LYS A 124 -12.25 -8.31 -0.14
C LYS A 124 -11.29 -9.13 0.72
N ALA A 125 -11.69 -10.34 1.13
CA ALA A 125 -10.84 -11.22 1.93
C ALA A 125 -9.54 -11.56 1.20
N LEU A 126 -9.62 -11.97 -0.07
CA LEU A 126 -8.47 -12.27 -0.92
C LEU A 126 -7.56 -11.05 -1.08
N THR A 127 -8.11 -9.93 -1.54
CA THR A 127 -7.35 -8.71 -1.86
C THR A 127 -6.66 -8.14 -0.63
N TYR A 128 -7.40 -8.01 0.48
CA TYR A 128 -6.87 -7.45 1.71
C TYR A 128 -5.78 -8.33 2.31
N GLN A 129 -5.95 -9.66 2.29
CA GLN A 129 -4.91 -10.57 2.78
C GLN A 129 -3.63 -10.45 1.98
N LEU A 130 -3.69 -10.50 0.63
CA LEU A 130 -2.50 -10.42 -0.21
C LEU A 130 -1.78 -9.06 -0.12
N LEU A 131 -2.53 -7.95 -0.07
CA LEU A 131 -1.94 -6.62 0.09
C LEU A 131 -1.28 -6.45 1.47
N ARG A 132 -1.87 -7.01 2.52
CA ARG A 132 -1.25 -7.01 3.86
C ARG A 132 0.00 -7.85 3.90
N ASP A 133 -0.02 -9.02 3.27
CA ASP A 133 1.14 -9.91 3.19
C ASP A 133 2.29 -9.27 2.40
N SER A 134 2.00 -8.41 1.40
CA SER A 134 3.01 -7.67 0.66
C SER A 134 3.61 -6.50 1.44
N ALA A 135 2.95 -6.05 2.52
CA ALA A 135 3.42 -4.98 3.39
C ALA A 135 4.25 -5.48 4.59
N ARG A 136 5.00 -6.56 4.43
CA ARG A 136 5.88 -7.13 5.47
C ARG A 136 7.01 -6.17 5.87
N ASP A 137 7.71 -6.51 6.96
CA ASP A 137 8.96 -5.87 7.38
C ASP A 137 8.82 -4.40 7.83
N GLY A 138 7.71 -4.08 8.52
CA GLY A 138 7.51 -2.75 9.09
C GLY A 138 7.08 -1.69 8.08
N ARG A 139 6.74 -2.07 6.85
CA ARG A 139 6.19 -1.15 5.85
C ARG A 139 4.86 -0.55 6.31
N PRO A 140 4.56 0.70 5.95
CA PRO A 140 3.30 1.33 6.32
C PRO A 140 2.12 0.61 5.66
N ILE A 141 1.10 0.31 6.46
CA ILE A 141 -0.16 -0.27 6.00
C ILE A 141 -1.23 0.83 6.03
N PRO A 142 -2.02 1.02 4.95
CA PRO A 142 -3.13 1.94 4.97
C PRO A 142 -4.11 1.63 6.11
N ARG A 143 -4.64 2.65 6.80
CA ARG A 143 -5.57 2.44 7.93
C ARG A 143 -6.83 1.66 7.54
N TRP A 144 -7.31 1.82 6.31
CA TRP A 144 -8.48 1.12 5.81
C TRP A 144 -8.21 -0.35 5.45
N LEU A 145 -6.93 -0.73 5.25
CA LEU A 145 -6.53 -2.10 4.91
C LEU A 145 -6.44 -2.95 6.19
N VAL A 146 -7.58 -3.20 6.79
CA VAL A 146 -7.72 -4.04 8.00
C VAL A 146 -7.56 -5.52 7.67
N ALA A 147 -7.24 -6.33 8.69
CA ALA A 147 -7.22 -7.78 8.53
C ALA A 147 -8.59 -8.28 8.08
N PRO A 148 -8.67 -9.14 7.06
CA PRO A 148 -9.96 -9.68 6.63
C PRO A 148 -10.54 -10.63 7.68
N THR A 149 -11.86 -10.60 7.83
CA THR A 149 -12.59 -11.61 8.59
C THR A 149 -12.61 -12.90 7.76
N PRO A 150 -12.38 -14.07 8.38
CA PRO A 150 -12.52 -15.35 7.69
C PRO A 150 -13.93 -15.50 7.09
N LEU A 151 -14.00 -16.13 5.93
CA LEU A 151 -15.26 -16.41 5.25
C LEU A 151 -16.01 -17.56 5.94
N ASP A 152 -17.31 -17.45 6.05
CA ASP A 152 -18.18 -18.53 6.61
C ASP A 152 -18.15 -19.81 5.77
N ARG A 153 -17.91 -19.65 4.46
CA ARG A 153 -17.77 -20.76 3.51
C ARG A 153 -16.52 -20.56 2.65
N PRO A 154 -15.75 -21.62 2.42
CA PRO A 154 -14.61 -21.56 1.52
C PRO A 154 -15.02 -21.08 0.12
N TRP A 155 -14.16 -20.25 -0.48
CA TRP A 155 -14.39 -19.69 -1.80
C TRP A 155 -13.10 -19.67 -2.61
N ALA A 156 -13.21 -19.85 -3.93
CA ALA A 156 -12.11 -19.78 -4.86
C ALA A 156 -12.41 -18.79 -5.99
N PRO A 157 -11.51 -17.87 -6.31
CA PRO A 157 -11.67 -16.94 -7.44
C PRO A 157 -11.54 -17.64 -8.81
N LEU A 158 -10.77 -18.71 -8.84
CA LEU A 158 -10.46 -19.54 -10.01
C LEU A 158 -10.59 -21.02 -9.63
N PRO A 159 -10.73 -21.95 -10.61
CA PRO A 159 -10.78 -23.39 -10.34
C PRO A 159 -9.55 -23.85 -9.55
N VAL A 160 -9.78 -24.53 -8.44
CA VAL A 160 -8.72 -25.11 -7.61
C VAL A 160 -8.33 -26.49 -8.11
N ARG A 161 -7.04 -26.74 -8.18
CA ARG A 161 -6.49 -28.05 -8.54
C ARG A 161 -6.14 -28.83 -7.27
N GLU A 162 -6.75 -30.01 -7.11
CA GLU A 162 -6.56 -30.87 -5.92
C GLU A 162 -5.13 -31.42 -5.81
N ASP A 163 -4.44 -31.57 -6.95
CA ASP A 163 -3.05 -32.06 -7.03
C ASP A 163 -2.00 -31.01 -6.65
N ARG A 164 -2.41 -29.80 -6.24
CA ARG A 164 -1.50 -28.70 -5.93
C ARG A 164 -1.74 -28.12 -4.53
N PRO A 165 -0.67 -27.70 -3.82
CA PRO A 165 -0.82 -27.11 -2.51
C PRO A 165 -1.59 -25.79 -2.56
N LEU A 166 -2.42 -25.57 -1.54
CA LEU A 166 -3.11 -24.30 -1.31
C LEU A 166 -2.20 -23.33 -0.56
N HIS A 167 -2.32 -22.05 -0.88
CA HIS A 167 -1.65 -21.00 -0.14
C HIS A 167 -2.19 -20.89 1.29
N GLN A 168 -1.36 -21.25 2.28
CA GLN A 168 -1.79 -21.39 3.68
C GLN A 168 -2.37 -20.10 4.29
N GLY A 169 -1.79 -18.94 3.98
CA GLY A 169 -2.27 -17.66 4.50
C GLY A 169 -3.69 -17.32 4.03
N LEU A 170 -4.01 -17.63 2.76
CA LEU A 170 -5.33 -17.42 2.19
C LEU A 170 -6.34 -18.47 2.69
N ALA A 171 -5.92 -19.71 2.82
CA ALA A 171 -6.77 -20.78 3.35
C ALA A 171 -7.27 -20.47 4.78
N LYS A 172 -6.47 -19.80 5.62
CA LYS A 172 -6.86 -19.36 6.97
C LYS A 172 -8.04 -18.37 6.98
N VAL A 173 -8.21 -17.62 5.90
CA VAL A 173 -9.33 -16.69 5.75
C VAL A 173 -10.43 -17.25 4.83
N GLY A 174 -10.40 -18.55 4.54
CA GLY A 174 -11.42 -19.24 3.75
C GLY A 174 -11.30 -19.02 2.24
N VAL A 175 -10.17 -18.49 1.75
CA VAL A 175 -9.93 -18.29 0.33
C VAL A 175 -9.01 -19.38 -0.20
N LEU A 176 -9.49 -20.13 -1.19
CA LEU A 176 -8.80 -21.28 -1.78
C LEU A 176 -8.12 -20.87 -3.09
N VAL A 177 -6.79 -20.75 -3.06
CA VAL A 177 -5.94 -20.46 -4.23
C VAL A 177 -4.72 -21.36 -4.17
N ASN A 178 -4.39 -22.03 -5.27
CA ASN A 178 -3.16 -22.80 -5.32
C ASN A 178 -1.94 -21.86 -5.30
N GLU A 179 -0.87 -22.24 -4.59
CA GLU A 179 0.34 -21.43 -4.45
C GLU A 179 0.90 -21.00 -5.81
N ARG A 180 0.87 -21.89 -6.79
CA ARG A 180 1.38 -21.61 -8.14
C ARG A 180 0.62 -20.51 -8.87
N GLU A 181 -0.69 -20.35 -8.59
CA GLU A 181 -1.50 -19.28 -9.20
C GLU A 181 -1.14 -17.88 -8.68
N LEU A 182 -0.38 -17.81 -7.59
CA LEU A 182 0.15 -16.57 -7.06
C LEU A 182 1.55 -16.23 -7.61
N LEU A 183 2.17 -17.13 -8.38
CA LEU A 183 3.44 -16.84 -9.03
C LEU A 183 3.15 -16.15 -10.36
N THR A 184 3.61 -14.92 -10.50
CA THR A 184 3.62 -14.24 -11.80
C THR A 184 4.79 -14.75 -12.63
N ALA A 185 4.52 -15.02 -13.87
CA ALA A 185 5.52 -15.47 -14.84
C ALA A 185 6.46 -14.31 -15.24
#